data_5168475c42f1affe5285912f286448ac
#
_entry.id   5168475c42f1affe5285912f286448ac
#
_cell.length_a   1.000
_cell.length_b   1.000
_cell.length_c   1.000
_cell.angle_alpha   90.00
_cell.angle_beta   90.00
_cell.angle_gamma   90.00
#
_symmetry.space_group_name_H-M   'P 1'
#
loop_
_entity.id
_entity.type
_entity.pdbx_description
1 polymer ?
#
loop_
_entity_poly.entity_id
_entity_poly.type
_entity_poly.pdbx_seq_one_letter_code
_entity_poly.pdbx_strand_id
1 'polypeptide(L)'
;MKESHQEQPSTSHYRFELSSLPDIVNNGDECIKCKKVSVVNNNNNNNKKTSQTSQTQYYLINYDKKIMRNGLNREKNKSESDKRCVKHFRSVVLNEDCKVIGFSPPMCETKDVVLDVDNIQFAEEFVEGTMVNVFYNSANDVQSWEFSTKNTISPVEKPAGKCFRSMFLEACANANLNFDDLPKEYCYSFVMQHPDNVIVAPVKNTALYIVAIYLVKNGDDLTTATAYEMERSVLRWSSFSKVSHPARLGMKKGQSDFDKIVKTFASTDSLYYYPGVMFRTTTGERFKLRNPNYEMVKNTKGGVRARSEFVYLHLKQLGHVRKHFERCPEDELIFFEFQSNLYNYTSSLHKNYLDCYIYKKMSLKDFPIKYRNNIYKLHNDYLHVLKPEGKCVTMSHVVQFVNNLSVPSQIYFLNLKESTETIETSETIETPIVPKKIFSSPPLTPLTLQLTPEYSPLEIKCPNAP
;
A
#
# COMPACT_ATOMS: atom_id res chain seq x y z
N MET A 1 53.80 -20.06 3.11
CA MET A 1 52.58 -19.47 3.59
C MET A 1 51.95 -18.74 2.43
N LYS A 2 50.94 -19.31 1.79
CA LYS A 2 50.16 -18.63 0.74
C LYS A 2 48.91 -18.04 1.43
N GLU A 3 48.88 -16.72 1.51
CA GLU A 3 47.71 -16.00 1.93
C GLU A 3 46.59 -16.28 0.91
N SER A 4 45.54 -16.93 1.34
CA SER A 4 44.32 -17.10 0.58
C SER A 4 43.59 -15.75 0.56
N HIS A 5 43.80 -14.97 -0.50
CA HIS A 5 42.90 -13.89 -0.82
C HIS A 5 41.51 -14.46 -1.09
N GLN A 6 40.61 -14.35 -0.10
CA GLN A 6 39.18 -14.54 -0.36
C GLN A 6 38.73 -13.42 -1.30
N GLU A 7 38.51 -13.77 -2.54
CA GLU A 7 37.89 -12.87 -3.53
C GLU A 7 36.56 -12.41 -2.97
N GLN A 8 36.43 -11.09 -2.77
CA GLN A 8 35.12 -10.47 -2.50
C GLN A 8 34.23 -10.69 -3.71
N PRO A 9 32.96 -11.08 -3.54
CA PRO A 9 32.03 -11.19 -4.66
C PRO A 9 31.92 -9.82 -5.34
N SER A 10 32.32 -9.76 -6.60
CA SER A 10 32.54 -8.56 -7.41
C SER A 10 31.27 -7.73 -7.74
N THR A 11 30.13 -8.00 -7.10
CA THR A 11 28.81 -7.42 -7.44
C THR A 11 27.94 -7.04 -6.26
N SER A 12 28.49 -6.86 -5.04
CA SER A 12 27.70 -6.37 -3.90
C SER A 12 27.70 -4.85 -3.87
N HIS A 13 26.50 -4.23 -3.96
CA HIS A 13 26.41 -2.76 -3.95
C HIS A 13 26.28 -2.18 -2.54
N TYR A 14 25.64 -2.90 -1.59
CA TYR A 14 25.36 -2.36 -0.25
C TYR A 14 25.59 -3.41 0.82
N ARG A 15 26.06 -2.94 1.98
CA ARG A 15 26.41 -3.77 3.12
C ARG A 15 25.59 -3.37 4.35
N PHE A 16 25.02 -4.36 5.05
CA PHE A 16 24.23 -4.17 6.26
C PHE A 16 24.82 -5.00 7.39
N GLU A 17 25.25 -4.36 8.45
CA GLU A 17 25.84 -5.01 9.62
C GLU A 17 24.76 -5.34 10.64
N LEU A 18 24.88 -6.54 11.25
CA LEU A 18 24.10 -7.03 12.35
C LEU A 18 25.04 -7.37 13.49
N SER A 19 24.76 -6.91 14.69
CA SER A 19 25.59 -7.13 15.89
C SER A 19 24.75 -7.57 17.07
N SER A 20 25.44 -8.08 18.11
CA SER A 20 24.83 -8.49 19.37
C SER A 20 23.73 -9.55 19.24
N LEU A 21 23.85 -10.45 18.26
CA LEU A 21 22.82 -11.42 17.92
C LEU A 21 22.47 -12.35 19.11
N PRO A 22 23.42 -12.97 19.84
CA PRO A 22 23.10 -13.81 21.01
C PRO A 22 22.47 -13.01 22.15
N ASP A 23 22.89 -11.77 22.37
CA ASP A 23 22.33 -10.91 23.41
C ASP A 23 20.88 -10.57 23.13
N ILE A 24 20.55 -10.25 21.86
CA ILE A 24 19.17 -10.00 21.43
C ILE A 24 18.28 -11.23 21.64
N VAL A 25 18.82 -12.43 21.39
CA VAL A 25 18.08 -13.69 21.56
C VAL A 25 17.84 -14.00 23.04
N ASN A 26 18.86 -13.80 23.89
CA ASN A 26 18.83 -14.22 25.30
C ASN A 26 18.23 -13.16 26.23
N ASN A 27 18.58 -11.90 26.01
CA ASN A 27 18.24 -10.79 26.91
C ASN A 27 17.18 -9.85 26.35
N GLY A 28 16.92 -9.91 25.03
CA GLY A 28 16.09 -8.96 24.32
C GLY A 28 16.75 -7.59 24.13
N ASP A 29 16.06 -6.69 23.48
CA ASP A 29 16.45 -5.28 23.30
C ASP A 29 15.18 -4.41 23.39
N GLU A 30 15.31 -3.16 23.86
CA GLU A 30 14.18 -2.25 23.99
C GLU A 30 13.47 -1.97 22.66
N CYS A 31 14.23 -1.91 21.55
CA CYS A 31 13.74 -1.57 20.22
C CYS A 31 13.52 -2.78 19.32
N ILE A 32 14.00 -3.96 19.72
CA ILE A 32 14.02 -5.18 18.91
C ILE A 32 13.22 -6.28 19.61
N LYS A 33 12.30 -6.90 18.87
CA LYS A 33 11.54 -8.07 19.32
C LYS A 33 12.19 -9.34 18.80
N CYS A 34 12.46 -10.28 19.68
CA CYS A 34 12.85 -11.64 19.34
C CYS A 34 11.69 -12.60 19.63
N LYS A 35 11.31 -13.41 18.65
CA LYS A 35 10.26 -14.41 18.77
C LYS A 35 10.81 -15.78 18.44
N LYS A 36 10.76 -16.71 19.39
CA LYS A 36 11.05 -18.13 19.16
C LYS A 36 9.89 -18.78 18.40
N VAL A 37 10.18 -19.45 17.30
CA VAL A 37 9.20 -20.10 16.41
C VAL A 37 9.63 -21.53 16.18
N SER A 38 8.73 -22.49 16.43
CA SER A 38 8.95 -23.91 16.15
C SER A 38 8.17 -24.29 14.89
N VAL A 39 8.85 -24.83 13.91
CA VAL A 39 8.27 -25.33 12.67
C VAL A 39 8.29 -26.85 12.68
N VAL A 40 7.13 -27.46 12.47
CA VAL A 40 6.98 -28.92 12.41
C VAL A 40 7.08 -29.32 10.94
N ASN A 41 8.10 -30.10 10.60
CA ASN A 41 8.30 -30.65 9.27
C ASN A 41 7.78 -32.08 9.23
N ASN A 42 6.68 -32.32 8.53
CA ASN A 42 6.16 -33.66 8.27
C ASN A 42 6.87 -34.25 7.04
N ASN A 43 7.95 -35.03 7.29
CA ASN A 43 8.60 -35.77 6.21
C ASN A 43 7.78 -37.05 5.94
N ASN A 44 6.87 -36.96 4.96
CA ASN A 44 6.23 -38.13 4.35
C ASN A 44 7.25 -38.85 3.44
N ASN A 45 8.18 -39.56 4.00
CA ASN A 45 8.95 -40.57 3.28
C ASN A 45 8.04 -41.79 3.02
N ASN A 46 7.54 -41.93 1.80
CA ASN A 46 6.64 -43.01 1.34
C ASN A 46 7.21 -44.42 1.50
N ASN A 47 8.40 -44.58 2.06
CA ASN A 47 9.08 -45.89 2.13
C ASN A 47 9.38 -46.44 3.54
N LYS A 48 8.99 -45.74 4.62
CA LYS A 48 9.08 -46.33 6.00
C LYS A 48 7.91 -45.84 6.84
N LYS A 49 7.21 -46.77 7.48
CA LYS A 49 6.05 -46.61 8.38
C LYS A 49 6.36 -45.86 9.70
N THR A 50 7.33 -45.00 9.78
CA THR A 50 7.63 -44.16 10.95
C THR A 50 7.63 -42.71 10.53
N SER A 51 6.52 -42.03 10.79
CA SER A 51 6.44 -40.56 10.70
C SER A 51 7.31 -39.96 11.81
N GLN A 52 8.57 -39.66 11.52
CA GLN A 52 9.40 -38.83 12.40
C GLN A 52 9.01 -37.38 12.13
N THR A 53 8.30 -36.80 13.08
CA THR A 53 8.04 -35.35 13.13
C THR A 53 9.31 -34.68 13.66
N SER A 54 10.10 -34.06 12.78
CA SER A 54 11.22 -33.24 13.22
C SER A 54 10.70 -31.81 13.48
N GLN A 55 11.06 -31.27 14.63
CA GLN A 55 10.73 -29.89 15.00
C GLN A 55 11.99 -29.04 14.89
N THR A 56 11.99 -28.07 14.00
CA THR A 56 13.10 -27.11 13.85
C THR A 56 12.74 -25.82 14.55
N GLN A 57 13.66 -25.27 15.33
CA GLN A 57 13.48 -24.00 16.03
C GLN A 57 14.18 -22.88 15.29
N TYR A 58 13.52 -21.71 15.28
CA TYR A 58 14.05 -20.49 14.71
C TYR A 58 13.84 -19.32 15.67
N TYR A 59 14.68 -18.30 15.54
CA TYR A 59 14.46 -17.00 16.16
C TYR A 59 14.15 -15.97 15.07
N LEU A 60 12.96 -15.36 15.15
CA LEU A 60 12.55 -14.28 14.26
C LEU A 60 12.74 -12.95 14.98
N ILE A 61 13.66 -12.15 14.47
CA ILE A 61 14.02 -10.85 15.03
C ILE A 61 13.43 -9.75 14.17
N ASN A 62 12.74 -8.80 14.80
CA ASN A 62 12.22 -7.62 14.11
C ASN A 62 12.16 -6.40 15.03
N TYR A 63 12.32 -5.21 14.45
CA TYR A 63 12.18 -3.95 15.19
C TYR A 63 10.74 -3.68 15.63
N ASP A 64 10.56 -3.05 16.81
CA ASP A 64 9.24 -2.57 17.25
C ASP A 64 8.92 -1.20 16.65
N LYS A 65 7.91 -1.17 15.77
CA LYS A 65 7.47 0.08 15.13
C LYS A 65 6.98 1.15 16.10
N LYS A 66 6.37 0.75 17.22
CA LYS A 66 5.79 1.70 18.18
C LYS A 66 6.92 2.40 18.93
N ILE A 67 7.89 1.61 19.37
CA ILE A 67 9.05 2.12 20.11
C ILE A 67 9.92 2.97 19.19
N MET A 68 10.18 2.51 17.96
CA MET A 68 10.93 3.29 16.97
C MET A 68 10.29 4.65 16.65
N ARG A 69 8.97 4.73 16.59
CA ARG A 69 8.25 6.02 16.38
C ARG A 69 8.30 6.94 17.60
N ASN A 70 8.18 6.35 18.80
CA ASN A 70 8.17 7.11 20.05
C ASN A 70 9.61 7.39 20.53
N GLY A 71 10.55 6.51 20.24
CA GLY A 71 11.94 6.56 20.65
C GLY A 71 12.77 7.58 19.88
N LEU A 72 12.44 7.91 18.63
CA LEU A 72 13.10 8.99 17.89
C LEU A 72 13.11 10.32 18.64
N ASN A 73 12.15 10.54 19.56
CA ASN A 73 12.13 11.70 20.46
C ASN A 73 12.90 11.49 21.78
N ARG A 74 13.20 10.22 22.18
CA ARG A 74 13.92 9.90 23.43
C ARG A 74 15.40 9.54 23.21
N GLU A 75 15.77 9.13 22.02
CA GLU A 75 17.12 8.63 21.68
C GLU A 75 18.15 9.72 21.33
N LYS A 76 18.03 10.92 21.92
CA LYS A 76 19.08 11.95 21.76
C LYS A 76 20.47 11.50 22.22
N ASN A 77 20.55 10.38 22.95
CA ASN A 77 21.80 9.93 23.59
C ASN A 77 22.41 8.64 22.99
N LYS A 78 21.77 7.98 22.01
CA LYS A 78 22.38 6.84 21.30
C LYS A 78 23.18 7.31 20.09
N SER A 79 24.30 6.63 19.82
CA SER A 79 25.14 6.97 18.64
C SER A 79 24.36 6.73 17.34
N GLU A 80 24.70 7.44 16.28
CA GLU A 80 24.06 7.26 14.96
C GLU A 80 24.30 5.83 14.41
N SER A 81 25.41 5.17 14.78
CA SER A 81 25.72 3.79 14.44
C SER A 81 24.72 2.81 15.06
N ASP A 82 24.37 2.98 16.35
CA ASP A 82 23.43 2.10 17.07
C ASP A 82 22.02 2.23 16.50
N LYS A 83 21.60 3.44 16.15
CA LYS A 83 20.30 3.68 15.50
C LYS A 83 20.21 3.04 14.13
N ARG A 84 21.28 3.04 13.34
CA ARG A 84 21.32 2.40 12.02
C ARG A 84 21.21 0.90 12.12
N CYS A 85 21.84 0.26 13.10
CA CYS A 85 21.81 -1.18 13.28
C CYS A 85 20.37 -1.68 13.50
N VAL A 86 19.56 -1.02 14.34
CA VAL A 86 18.17 -1.43 14.61
C VAL A 86 17.30 -1.47 13.35
N LYS A 87 17.53 -0.58 12.39
CA LYS A 87 16.79 -0.54 11.11
C LYS A 87 17.03 -1.75 10.24
N HIS A 88 18.17 -2.43 10.40
CA HIS A 88 18.49 -3.67 9.68
C HIS A 88 17.60 -4.85 10.13
N PHE A 89 17.10 -4.83 11.36
CA PHE A 89 16.27 -5.89 11.94
C PHE A 89 14.79 -5.77 11.53
N ARG A 90 14.49 -5.82 10.24
CA ARG A 90 13.08 -5.81 9.80
C ARG A 90 12.43 -7.20 9.89
N SER A 91 13.15 -8.23 9.45
CA SER A 91 12.80 -9.64 9.55
C SER A 91 14.10 -10.41 9.32
N VAL A 92 14.82 -10.68 10.41
CA VAL A 92 16.04 -11.47 10.43
C VAL A 92 15.70 -12.79 11.06
N VAL A 93 16.11 -13.90 10.43
CA VAL A 93 15.85 -15.25 10.92
C VAL A 93 17.18 -15.90 11.30
N LEU A 94 17.25 -16.42 12.52
CA LEU A 94 18.37 -17.19 13.00
C LEU A 94 17.93 -18.65 13.22
N ASN A 95 18.87 -19.57 13.04
CA ASN A 95 18.72 -20.95 13.47
C ASN A 95 18.97 -21.11 14.99
N GLU A 96 18.96 -22.33 15.47
CA GLU A 96 19.19 -22.69 16.90
C GLU A 96 20.57 -22.24 17.41
N ASP A 97 21.59 -22.22 16.55
CA ASP A 97 22.95 -21.81 16.85
C ASP A 97 23.16 -20.29 16.77
N CYS A 98 22.09 -19.49 16.68
CA CYS A 98 22.14 -18.04 16.47
C CYS A 98 22.77 -17.59 15.13
N LYS A 99 22.94 -18.49 14.17
CA LYS A 99 23.42 -18.19 12.83
C LYS A 99 22.31 -17.53 12.02
N VAL A 100 22.58 -16.39 11.40
CA VAL A 100 21.63 -15.72 10.49
C VAL A 100 21.52 -16.56 9.22
N ILE A 101 20.31 -17.02 8.93
CA ILE A 101 19.96 -17.80 7.74
C ILE A 101 18.94 -17.11 6.83
N GLY A 102 18.23 -16.11 7.37
CA GLY A 102 17.26 -15.30 6.61
C GLY A 102 17.41 -13.81 6.87
N PHE A 103 17.43 -13.02 5.81
CA PHE A 103 17.53 -11.57 5.88
C PHE A 103 16.54 -10.91 4.91
N SER A 104 15.94 -9.80 5.33
CA SER A 104 15.00 -9.03 4.53
C SER A 104 15.48 -7.59 4.33
N PRO A 105 14.96 -6.87 3.31
CA PRO A 105 15.29 -5.48 3.13
C PRO A 105 15.11 -4.68 4.42
N PRO A 106 16.10 -3.85 4.80
CA PRO A 106 16.01 -2.98 5.97
C PRO A 106 14.78 -2.07 5.98
N MET A 107 14.52 -1.45 7.11
CA MET A 107 13.46 -0.46 7.23
C MET A 107 13.73 0.71 6.28
N CYS A 108 12.72 1.06 5.47
CA CYS A 108 12.80 2.27 4.66
C CYS A 108 12.60 3.51 5.53
N GLU A 109 13.38 4.54 5.29
CA GLU A 109 13.14 5.87 5.83
C GLU A 109 11.82 6.45 5.31
N THR A 110 11.21 7.30 6.10
CA THR A 110 9.97 8.01 5.75
C THR A 110 10.24 9.51 5.66
N LYS A 111 9.26 10.27 5.23
CA LYS A 111 9.26 11.67 4.82
C LYS A 111 9.94 12.70 5.77
N ASP A 112 10.24 12.35 7.01
CA ASP A 112 10.78 13.28 8.02
C ASP A 112 12.31 13.50 7.87
N VAL A 113 12.96 12.77 6.97
CA VAL A 113 14.35 12.96 6.59
C VAL A 113 14.41 13.91 5.41
N VAL A 114 15.17 14.99 5.52
CA VAL A 114 15.47 15.86 4.38
C VAL A 114 16.21 15.03 3.35
N LEU A 115 15.50 14.67 2.26
CA LEU A 115 16.09 13.95 1.13
C LEU A 115 17.04 14.88 0.41
N ASP A 116 18.31 14.56 0.47
CA ASP A 116 19.28 15.14 -0.42
C ASP A 116 19.11 14.50 -1.81
N VAL A 117 18.48 15.25 -2.72
CA VAL A 117 18.13 14.78 -4.07
C VAL A 117 19.37 14.38 -4.86
N ASP A 118 20.52 15.03 -4.61
CA ASP A 118 21.79 14.75 -5.29
C ASP A 118 22.39 13.39 -4.89
N ASN A 119 22.03 12.89 -3.72
CA ASN A 119 22.39 11.55 -3.26
C ASN A 119 21.46 10.43 -3.77
N ILE A 120 20.39 10.75 -4.47
CA ILE A 120 19.51 9.74 -5.03
C ILE A 120 20.18 9.10 -6.24
N GLN A 121 20.36 7.78 -6.19
CA GLN A 121 20.93 7.00 -7.28
C GLN A 121 19.86 6.68 -8.33
N PHE A 122 18.67 6.23 -7.90
CA PHE A 122 17.53 5.93 -8.77
C PHE A 122 16.21 5.92 -7.99
N ALA A 123 15.12 6.03 -8.75
CA ALA A 123 13.78 5.79 -8.29
C ALA A 123 13.24 4.48 -8.87
N GLU A 124 12.42 3.76 -8.12
CA GLU A 124 11.78 2.53 -8.56
C GLU A 124 10.32 2.46 -8.10
N GLU A 125 9.56 1.62 -8.76
CA GLU A 125 8.19 1.32 -8.41
C GLU A 125 8.09 0.85 -6.96
N PHE A 126 7.12 1.41 -6.22
CA PHE A 126 6.73 0.88 -4.93
C PHE A 126 5.65 -0.19 -5.16
N VAL A 127 6.06 -1.44 -5.27
CA VAL A 127 5.17 -2.56 -5.52
C VAL A 127 4.23 -2.77 -4.32
N GLU A 128 2.92 -2.76 -4.58
CA GLU A 128 1.91 -3.17 -3.60
C GLU A 128 1.92 -4.69 -3.46
N GLY A 129 1.73 -5.19 -2.24
CA GLY A 129 1.58 -6.61 -1.98
C GLY A 129 2.14 -7.03 -0.63
N THR A 130 2.15 -8.34 -0.42
CA THR A 130 2.75 -8.94 0.78
C THR A 130 4.17 -9.40 0.51
N MET A 131 5.12 -8.89 1.30
CA MET A 131 6.50 -9.32 1.22
C MET A 131 6.67 -10.68 1.89
N VAL A 132 7.25 -11.61 1.14
CA VAL A 132 7.67 -12.94 1.59
C VAL A 132 9.16 -13.09 1.38
N ASN A 133 9.89 -13.46 2.42
CA ASN A 133 11.31 -13.74 2.34
C ASN A 133 11.49 -15.25 2.23
N VAL A 134 12.40 -15.67 1.37
CA VAL A 134 12.72 -17.07 1.08
C VAL A 134 14.20 -17.27 1.36
N PHE A 135 14.53 -18.31 2.12
CA PHE A 135 15.90 -18.66 2.47
C PHE A 135 16.02 -20.17 2.64
N TYR A 136 17.23 -20.69 2.43
CA TYR A 136 17.50 -22.10 2.55
C TYR A 136 18.06 -22.42 3.93
N ASN A 137 17.42 -23.35 4.64
CA ASN A 137 17.96 -23.90 5.88
C ASN A 137 18.81 -25.12 5.56
N SER A 138 20.12 -25.03 5.79
CA SER A 138 21.07 -26.12 5.62
C SER A 138 21.47 -26.81 6.96
N ALA A 139 20.92 -26.35 8.09
CA ALA A 139 21.23 -26.86 9.38
C ALA A 139 20.46 -28.17 9.65
N ASN A 140 21.17 -29.17 10.22
CA ASN A 140 20.65 -30.49 10.61
C ASN A 140 20.12 -31.35 9.44
N ASP A 141 19.51 -32.48 9.74
CA ASP A 141 19.01 -33.45 8.76
C ASP A 141 17.86 -32.98 7.87
N VAL A 142 17.36 -31.76 8.08
CA VAL A 142 16.22 -31.14 7.33
C VAL A 142 16.73 -30.00 6.49
N GLN A 143 17.14 -30.32 5.28
CA GLN A 143 17.47 -29.32 4.28
C GLN A 143 16.20 -28.86 3.55
N SER A 144 15.78 -27.61 3.75
CA SER A 144 14.51 -27.12 3.19
C SER A 144 14.53 -25.62 2.88
N TRP A 145 13.73 -25.25 1.88
CA TRP A 145 13.37 -23.86 1.63
C TRP A 145 12.33 -23.41 2.65
N GLU A 146 12.65 -22.33 3.36
CA GLU A 146 11.80 -21.73 4.36
C GLU A 146 11.27 -20.36 3.91
N PHE A 147 10.09 -20.02 4.41
CA PHE A 147 9.38 -18.79 4.07
C PHE A 147 9.10 -17.97 5.32
N SER A 148 9.36 -16.67 5.26
CA SER A 148 8.97 -15.77 6.34
C SER A 148 8.28 -14.52 5.80
N THR A 149 7.40 -13.97 6.63
CA THR A 149 6.94 -12.60 6.50
C THR A 149 7.60 -11.75 7.58
N LYS A 150 7.24 -10.47 7.69
CA LYS A 150 7.80 -9.63 8.75
C LYS A 150 7.66 -10.22 10.16
N ASN A 151 6.55 -10.90 10.46
CA ASN A 151 6.17 -11.25 11.83
C ASN A 151 6.02 -12.76 12.06
N THR A 152 6.23 -13.60 11.07
CA THR A 152 6.04 -15.06 11.18
C THR A 152 6.91 -15.83 10.20
N ILE A 153 7.33 -17.02 10.60
CA ILE A 153 8.01 -18.02 9.76
C ILE A 153 7.00 -19.12 9.47
N SER A 154 7.05 -19.71 8.27
CA SER A 154 6.12 -20.74 7.79
C SER A 154 4.67 -20.42 8.22
N PRO A 155 4.06 -19.36 7.65
CA PRO A 155 2.77 -18.88 8.11
C PRO A 155 1.73 -19.98 7.98
N VAL A 156 1.25 -20.46 9.14
CA VAL A 156 0.27 -21.51 9.30
C VAL A 156 -1.09 -21.06 8.74
N GLU A 157 -1.87 -22.00 8.26
CA GLU A 157 -3.21 -21.81 7.76
C GLU A 157 -4.09 -21.04 8.76
N LYS A 158 -4.82 -20.04 8.25
CA LYS A 158 -5.87 -19.40 9.04
C LYS A 158 -7.10 -20.31 9.03
N PRO A 159 -7.88 -20.36 10.11
CA PRO A 159 -9.11 -21.17 10.17
C PRO A 159 -10.15 -20.84 9.09
N ALA A 160 -10.04 -19.65 8.48
CA ALA A 160 -10.89 -19.23 7.37
C ALA A 160 -10.04 -18.53 6.30
N GLY A 161 -9.93 -19.13 5.12
CA GLY A 161 -9.27 -18.58 3.93
C GLY A 161 -7.86 -19.11 3.68
N LYS A 162 -7.31 -18.77 2.49
CA LYS A 162 -5.94 -19.14 2.08
C LYS A 162 -4.91 -18.45 2.99
N CYS A 163 -3.90 -19.19 3.45
CA CYS A 163 -2.78 -18.59 4.18
C CYS A 163 -1.79 -17.90 3.24
N PHE A 164 -0.93 -17.03 3.79
CA PHE A 164 0.10 -16.36 2.98
C PHE A 164 1.05 -17.33 2.28
N ARG A 165 1.33 -18.49 2.88
CA ARG A 165 2.18 -19.53 2.29
C ARG A 165 1.51 -20.13 1.06
N SER A 166 0.23 -20.53 1.14
CA SER A 166 -0.49 -21.11 0.00
C SER A 166 -0.65 -20.11 -1.15
N MET A 167 -1.00 -18.85 -0.86
CA MET A 167 -1.06 -17.80 -1.88
C MET A 167 0.31 -17.53 -2.52
N PHE A 168 1.38 -17.57 -1.75
CA PHE A 168 2.73 -17.38 -2.26
C PHE A 168 3.16 -18.53 -3.17
N LEU A 169 2.90 -19.78 -2.77
CA LEU A 169 3.21 -20.96 -3.60
C LEU A 169 2.39 -20.97 -4.91
N GLU A 170 1.12 -20.53 -4.86
CA GLU A 170 0.31 -20.35 -6.06
C GLU A 170 0.90 -19.27 -6.98
N ALA A 171 1.35 -18.14 -6.43
CA ALA A 171 2.02 -17.09 -7.21
C ALA A 171 3.36 -17.58 -7.80
N CYS A 172 4.13 -18.39 -7.06
CA CYS A 172 5.36 -19.01 -7.56
C CYS A 172 5.08 -19.97 -8.73
N ALA A 173 4.06 -20.84 -8.60
CA ALA A 173 3.67 -21.76 -9.66
C ALA A 173 3.24 -21.01 -10.92
N ASN A 174 2.43 -19.95 -10.80
CA ASN A 174 1.99 -19.12 -11.92
C ASN A 174 3.14 -18.32 -12.56
N ALA A 175 4.18 -18.00 -11.76
CA ALA A 175 5.40 -17.34 -12.24
C ALA A 175 6.45 -18.33 -12.80
N ASN A 176 6.18 -19.64 -12.79
CA ASN A 176 7.12 -20.71 -13.13
C ASN A 176 8.41 -20.64 -12.30
N LEU A 177 8.29 -20.25 -11.02
CA LEU A 177 9.43 -20.22 -10.10
C LEU A 177 9.59 -21.60 -9.45
N ASN A 178 10.69 -22.29 -9.79
CA ASN A 178 11.11 -23.48 -9.07
C ASN A 178 12.21 -23.11 -8.07
N PHE A 179 12.04 -23.50 -6.78
CA PHE A 179 13.02 -23.21 -5.75
C PHE A 179 14.34 -23.96 -5.95
N ASP A 180 14.31 -25.12 -6.61
CA ASP A 180 15.53 -25.88 -6.90
C ASP A 180 16.48 -25.16 -7.86
N ASP A 181 15.95 -24.21 -8.65
CA ASP A 181 16.76 -23.37 -9.54
C ASP A 181 17.38 -22.16 -8.81
N LEU A 182 17.00 -21.90 -7.56
CA LEU A 182 17.55 -20.81 -6.78
C LEU A 182 18.86 -21.22 -6.10
N PRO A 183 19.96 -20.44 -6.24
CA PRO A 183 21.16 -20.62 -5.43
C PRO A 183 20.86 -20.59 -3.92
N LYS A 184 21.29 -21.59 -3.20
CA LYS A 184 20.96 -21.83 -1.78
C LYS A 184 21.65 -20.87 -0.81
N GLU A 185 22.71 -20.22 -1.26
CA GLU A 185 23.48 -19.25 -0.48
C GLU A 185 22.81 -17.89 -0.29
N TYR A 186 21.78 -17.59 -1.08
CA TYR A 186 21.12 -16.30 -1.02
C TYR A 186 19.79 -16.33 -0.25
N CYS A 187 19.47 -15.18 0.34
CA CYS A 187 18.13 -14.85 0.83
C CYS A 187 17.40 -14.00 -0.19
N TYR A 188 16.16 -14.34 -0.48
CA TYR A 188 15.34 -13.69 -1.49
C TYR A 188 14.17 -12.97 -0.84
N SER A 189 13.88 -11.76 -1.28
CA SER A 189 12.69 -11.02 -0.86
C SER A 189 11.78 -10.81 -2.04
N PHE A 190 10.63 -11.46 -2.02
CA PHE A 190 9.57 -11.32 -3.01
C PHE A 190 8.44 -10.45 -2.49
N VAL A 191 7.74 -9.74 -3.38
CA VAL A 191 6.43 -9.17 -3.12
C VAL A 191 5.41 -9.92 -3.95
N MET A 192 4.45 -10.52 -3.27
CA MET A 192 3.35 -11.26 -3.86
C MET A 192 2.12 -10.37 -3.99
N GLN A 193 1.51 -10.35 -5.17
CA GLN A 193 0.16 -9.86 -5.43
C GLN A 193 -0.77 -11.07 -5.66
N HIS A 194 -1.94 -11.05 -5.05
CA HIS A 194 -2.88 -12.15 -5.12
C HIS A 194 -4.32 -11.64 -5.04
N PRO A 195 -5.29 -12.18 -5.84
CA PRO A 195 -6.69 -11.77 -5.79
C PRO A 195 -7.32 -11.89 -4.39
N ASP A 196 -6.95 -12.93 -3.63
CA ASP A 196 -7.43 -13.12 -2.25
C ASP A 196 -6.68 -12.26 -1.20
N ASN A 197 -5.76 -11.40 -1.64
CA ASN A 197 -4.96 -10.52 -0.76
C ASN A 197 -4.87 -9.09 -1.31
N VAL A 198 -6.00 -8.55 -1.74
CA VAL A 198 -6.10 -7.16 -2.22
C VAL A 198 -5.93 -6.19 -1.05
N ILE A 199 -5.04 -5.21 -1.20
CA ILE A 199 -4.81 -4.16 -0.19
C ILE A 199 -5.59 -2.89 -0.59
N VAL A 200 -5.29 -2.32 -1.76
CA VAL A 200 -5.96 -1.14 -2.32
C VAL A 200 -6.21 -1.32 -3.81
N ALA A 201 -5.15 -1.57 -4.59
CA ALA A 201 -5.26 -1.72 -6.03
C ALA A 201 -5.94 -3.05 -6.39
N PRO A 202 -6.87 -3.08 -7.35
CA PRO A 202 -7.49 -4.32 -7.81
C PRO A 202 -6.45 -5.26 -8.42
N VAL A 203 -6.42 -6.49 -7.93
CA VAL A 203 -5.53 -7.56 -8.41
C VAL A 203 -6.39 -8.67 -9.01
N LYS A 204 -6.35 -8.85 -10.34
CA LYS A 204 -7.10 -9.90 -11.05
C LYS A 204 -6.32 -11.21 -11.15
N ASN A 205 -5.01 -11.12 -11.36
CA ASN A 205 -4.13 -12.26 -11.51
C ASN A 205 -3.01 -12.19 -10.47
N THR A 206 -2.47 -13.35 -10.09
CA THR A 206 -1.30 -13.40 -9.24
C THR A 206 -0.10 -12.79 -9.97
N ALA A 207 0.73 -12.06 -9.21
CA ALA A 207 2.03 -11.57 -9.70
C ALA A 207 3.09 -11.73 -8.60
N LEU A 208 4.31 -12.01 -9.02
CA LEU A 208 5.45 -12.19 -8.15
C LEU A 208 6.57 -11.25 -8.58
N TYR A 209 7.02 -10.41 -7.65
CA TYR A 209 8.11 -9.46 -7.86
C TYR A 209 9.29 -9.82 -6.99
N ILE A 210 10.49 -9.95 -7.56
CA ILE A 210 11.73 -10.02 -6.76
C ILE A 210 12.20 -8.59 -6.46
N VAL A 211 12.29 -8.23 -5.20
CA VAL A 211 12.63 -6.87 -4.77
C VAL A 211 14.03 -6.74 -4.20
N ALA A 212 14.59 -7.83 -3.65
CA ALA A 212 15.97 -7.84 -3.17
C ALA A 212 16.51 -9.26 -3.05
N ILE A 213 17.84 -9.39 -3.15
CA ILE A 213 18.61 -10.63 -2.97
C ILE A 213 19.76 -10.30 -2.03
N TYR A 214 20.03 -11.16 -1.05
CA TYR A 214 21.08 -10.96 -0.06
C TYR A 214 21.98 -12.17 0.08
N LEU A 215 23.30 -11.95 0.14
CA LEU A 215 24.27 -12.91 0.63
C LEU A 215 24.56 -12.57 2.09
N VAL A 216 24.37 -13.52 3.00
CA VAL A 216 24.66 -13.32 4.43
C VAL A 216 25.95 -14.06 4.80
N LYS A 217 26.89 -13.33 5.39
CA LYS A 217 28.11 -13.88 5.99
C LYS A 217 28.03 -13.71 7.51
N ASN A 218 28.06 -14.81 8.23
CA ASN A 218 28.13 -14.81 9.68
C ASN A 218 29.58 -14.67 10.15
N GLY A 219 29.80 -13.94 11.25
CA GLY A 219 31.08 -13.89 11.93
C GLY A 219 31.43 -15.24 12.57
N ASP A 220 32.70 -15.50 12.84
CA ASP A 220 33.19 -16.75 13.36
C ASP A 220 32.63 -17.09 14.77
N ASP A 221 32.37 -16.05 15.57
CA ASP A 221 31.80 -16.15 16.92
C ASP A 221 30.27 -16.07 16.94
N LEU A 222 29.62 -15.94 15.78
CA LEU A 222 28.17 -15.78 15.59
C LEU A 222 27.55 -14.58 16.36
N THR A 223 28.36 -13.67 16.90
CA THR A 223 27.88 -12.44 17.54
C THR A 223 27.48 -11.39 16.51
N THR A 224 28.02 -11.49 15.32
CA THR A 224 27.80 -10.58 14.21
C THR A 224 27.46 -11.31 12.92
N ALA A 225 26.81 -10.59 12.01
CA ALA A 225 26.65 -11.00 10.63
C ALA A 225 26.61 -9.80 9.69
N THR A 226 26.99 -10.00 8.46
CA THR A 226 26.92 -8.98 7.42
C THR A 226 26.08 -9.48 6.26
N ALA A 227 25.04 -8.73 5.91
CA ALA A 227 24.24 -8.98 4.72
C ALA A 227 24.70 -8.07 3.59
N TYR A 228 25.01 -8.66 2.45
CA TYR A 228 25.40 -7.96 1.22
C TYR A 228 24.22 -7.99 0.25
N GLU A 229 23.73 -6.84 -0.17
CA GLU A 229 22.71 -6.80 -1.22
C GLU A 229 23.34 -7.07 -2.57
N MET A 230 22.82 -8.07 -3.25
CA MET A 230 23.31 -8.53 -4.54
C MET A 230 22.54 -7.87 -5.68
N GLU A 231 23.19 -7.68 -6.81
CA GLU A 231 22.47 -7.32 -8.02
C GLU A 231 21.51 -8.42 -8.45
N ARG A 232 20.37 -8.03 -9.03
CA ARG A 232 19.41 -9.01 -9.54
C ARG A 232 19.98 -9.86 -10.69
N SER A 233 21.04 -9.37 -11.36
CA SER A 233 21.79 -10.07 -12.41
C SER A 233 22.50 -11.36 -11.96
N VAL A 234 22.66 -11.59 -10.63
CA VAL A 234 23.22 -12.85 -10.10
C VAL A 234 22.36 -14.07 -10.44
N LEU A 235 21.07 -13.86 -10.76
CA LEU A 235 20.17 -14.92 -11.20
C LEU A 235 20.08 -14.97 -12.72
N ARG A 236 20.01 -16.20 -13.25
CA ARG A 236 19.72 -16.44 -14.68
C ARG A 236 18.22 -16.31 -14.92
N TRP A 237 17.76 -15.11 -15.23
CA TRP A 237 16.33 -14.77 -15.38
C TRP A 237 15.62 -15.55 -16.50
N SER A 238 16.33 -16.16 -17.43
CA SER A 238 15.73 -17.05 -18.43
C SER A 238 14.94 -18.21 -17.82
N SER A 239 15.33 -18.66 -16.62
CA SER A 239 14.62 -19.70 -15.86
C SER A 239 13.40 -19.18 -15.10
N PHE A 240 13.24 -17.85 -14.95
CA PHE A 240 12.20 -17.19 -14.14
C PHE A 240 11.41 -16.18 -14.97
N SER A 241 11.02 -16.55 -16.18
CA SER A 241 10.51 -15.63 -17.21
C SER A 241 9.27 -14.83 -16.82
N LYS A 242 8.52 -15.25 -15.79
CA LYS A 242 7.31 -14.58 -15.31
C LYS A 242 7.48 -13.91 -13.93
N VAL A 243 8.66 -13.96 -13.33
CA VAL A 243 8.96 -13.18 -12.12
C VAL A 243 9.29 -11.75 -12.54
N SER A 244 8.55 -10.81 -12.03
CA SER A 244 8.70 -9.38 -12.33
C SER A 244 9.74 -8.71 -11.44
N HIS A 245 10.19 -7.53 -11.87
CA HIS A 245 11.02 -6.62 -11.07
C HIS A 245 10.27 -5.31 -10.88
N PRO A 246 10.47 -4.59 -9.75
CA PRO A 246 10.03 -3.21 -9.65
C PRO A 246 10.60 -2.40 -10.83
N ALA A 247 9.73 -1.70 -11.55
CA ALA A 247 10.14 -0.89 -12.68
C ALA A 247 11.05 0.25 -12.21
N ARG A 248 12.20 0.45 -12.88
CA ARG A 248 13.02 1.64 -12.66
C ARG A 248 12.36 2.82 -13.35
N LEU A 249 12.13 3.90 -12.57
CA LEU A 249 11.59 5.15 -13.08
C LEU A 249 12.74 5.99 -13.60
N GLY A 250 12.60 6.51 -14.82
CA GLY A 250 13.62 7.34 -15.44
C GLY A 250 13.86 8.60 -14.63
N MET A 251 14.99 8.67 -13.95
CA MET A 251 15.44 9.81 -13.18
C MET A 251 16.83 10.18 -13.66
N LYS A 252 16.94 11.34 -14.32
CA LYS A 252 18.21 12.03 -14.49
C LYS A 252 18.51 12.76 -13.18
N LYS A 253 19.78 13.01 -12.87
CA LYS A 253 20.13 13.73 -11.65
C LYS A 253 19.51 15.13 -11.66
N GLY A 254 18.82 15.49 -10.58
CA GLY A 254 18.32 16.85 -10.33
C GLY A 254 16.88 16.92 -9.83
N GLN A 255 16.55 18.07 -9.24
CA GLN A 255 15.28 18.36 -8.58
C GLN A 255 14.07 18.22 -9.53
N SER A 256 14.18 18.63 -10.79
CA SER A 256 13.06 18.62 -11.73
C SER A 256 12.49 17.22 -12.00
N ASP A 257 13.35 16.21 -12.13
CA ASP A 257 12.90 14.83 -12.36
C ASP A 257 12.34 14.21 -11.08
N PHE A 258 12.95 14.54 -9.93
CA PHE A 258 12.43 14.17 -8.64
C PHE A 258 11.00 14.69 -8.45
N ASP A 259 10.76 15.99 -8.70
CA ASP A 259 9.44 16.61 -8.54
C ASP A 259 8.40 15.99 -9.48
N LYS A 260 8.77 15.67 -10.73
CA LYS A 260 7.88 14.97 -11.68
C LYS A 260 7.48 13.59 -11.17
N ILE A 261 8.45 12.81 -10.67
CA ILE A 261 8.19 11.48 -10.13
C ILE A 261 7.29 11.57 -8.91
N VAL A 262 7.57 12.49 -7.98
CA VAL A 262 6.75 12.73 -6.79
C VAL A 262 5.34 13.15 -7.19
N LYS A 263 5.19 14.08 -8.13
CA LYS A 263 3.88 14.52 -8.63
C LYS A 263 3.09 13.36 -9.23
N THR A 264 3.75 12.48 -9.98
CA THR A 264 3.07 11.35 -10.64
C THR A 264 2.66 10.25 -9.67
N PHE A 265 3.49 9.91 -8.68
CA PHE A 265 3.32 8.70 -7.86
C PHE A 265 3.06 8.95 -6.38
N ALA A 266 3.34 10.14 -5.85
CA ALA A 266 3.31 10.41 -4.41
C ALA A 266 2.70 11.77 -4.02
N SER A 267 1.82 12.32 -4.86
CA SER A 267 1.10 13.57 -4.61
C SER A 267 -0.40 13.36 -4.50
N THR A 268 -1.14 14.41 -4.19
CA THR A 268 -2.62 14.43 -4.22
C THR A 268 -3.20 14.30 -5.62
N ASP A 269 -2.40 14.54 -6.67
CA ASP A 269 -2.80 14.34 -8.07
C ASP A 269 -2.56 12.90 -8.54
N SER A 270 -1.87 12.07 -7.73
CA SER A 270 -1.54 10.70 -8.08
C SER A 270 -2.76 9.79 -8.00
N LEU A 271 -2.86 8.84 -8.93
CA LEU A 271 -3.92 7.84 -8.91
C LEU A 271 -3.82 6.95 -7.66
N TYR A 272 -4.95 6.66 -7.04
CA TYR A 272 -5.06 5.97 -5.75
C TYR A 272 -4.41 4.58 -5.71
N TYR A 273 -4.26 3.90 -6.84
CA TYR A 273 -3.70 2.54 -6.90
C TYR A 273 -2.16 2.50 -6.89
N TYR A 274 -1.48 3.64 -6.98
CA TYR A 274 -0.04 3.69 -6.74
C TYR A 274 0.24 3.83 -5.25
N PRO A 275 0.98 2.92 -4.59
CA PRO A 275 1.33 3.07 -3.18
C PRO A 275 2.24 4.26 -2.89
N GLY A 276 2.91 4.76 -3.92
CA GLY A 276 3.93 5.79 -3.86
C GLY A 276 5.13 5.46 -4.74
N VAL A 277 6.30 5.93 -4.33
CA VAL A 277 7.58 5.70 -5.01
C VAL A 277 8.67 5.33 -4.01
N MET A 278 9.60 4.47 -4.44
CA MET A 278 10.81 4.10 -3.70
C MET A 278 12.01 4.80 -4.30
N PHE A 279 12.82 5.42 -3.46
CA PHE A 279 14.12 5.98 -3.83
C PHE A 279 15.24 5.19 -3.19
N ARG A 280 16.35 5.07 -3.89
CA ARG A 280 17.57 4.47 -3.42
C ARG A 280 18.69 5.51 -3.49
N THR A 281 19.43 5.67 -2.40
CA THR A 281 20.61 6.52 -2.36
C THR A 281 21.86 5.80 -2.86
N THR A 282 22.89 6.57 -3.13
CA THR A 282 24.24 6.06 -3.46
C THR A 282 24.85 5.23 -2.33
N THR A 283 24.42 5.45 -1.07
CA THR A 283 24.82 4.68 0.13
C THR A 283 23.99 3.41 0.35
N GLY A 284 22.96 3.16 -0.49
CA GLY A 284 22.09 2.00 -0.37
C GLY A 284 20.88 2.18 0.54
N GLU A 285 20.73 3.33 1.14
CA GLU A 285 19.55 3.62 1.95
C GLU A 285 18.29 3.67 1.07
N ARG A 286 17.17 3.26 1.66
CA ARG A 286 15.88 3.19 0.97
C ARG A 286 14.92 4.20 1.58
N PHE A 287 14.38 5.06 0.74
CA PHE A 287 13.34 6.02 1.10
C PHE A 287 12.06 5.69 0.36
N LYS A 288 10.93 5.91 1.01
CA LYS A 288 9.62 5.79 0.38
C LYS A 288 8.81 7.06 0.59
N LEU A 289 8.35 7.61 -0.50
CA LEU A 289 7.30 8.62 -0.48
C LEU A 289 5.97 7.94 -0.81
N ARG A 290 5.01 8.11 0.11
CA ARG A 290 3.70 7.48 -0.01
C ARG A 290 2.73 8.39 -0.74
N ASN A 291 1.88 7.78 -1.56
CA ASN A 291 0.75 8.46 -2.18
C ASN A 291 -0.34 8.73 -1.12
N PRO A 292 -0.70 10.01 -0.88
CA PRO A 292 -1.74 10.34 0.09
C PRO A 292 -3.10 9.71 -0.24
N ASN A 293 -3.46 9.63 -1.53
CA ASN A 293 -4.71 9.04 -1.98
C ASN A 293 -4.77 7.53 -1.72
N TYR A 294 -3.65 6.82 -1.97
CA TYR A 294 -3.53 5.40 -1.62
C TYR A 294 -3.69 5.17 -0.11
N GLU A 295 -2.97 5.95 0.71
CA GLU A 295 -3.07 5.82 2.18
C GLU A 295 -4.48 6.16 2.68
N MET A 296 -5.16 7.09 2.04
CA MET A 296 -6.53 7.46 2.39
C MET A 296 -7.52 6.34 2.09
N VAL A 297 -7.48 5.73 0.89
CA VAL A 297 -8.29 4.55 0.54
C VAL A 297 -7.99 3.39 1.51
N LYS A 298 -6.69 3.12 1.77
CA LYS A 298 -6.25 2.05 2.66
C LYS A 298 -6.77 2.20 4.10
N ASN A 299 -6.81 3.43 4.59
CA ASN A 299 -7.21 3.75 5.97
C ASN A 299 -8.69 4.09 6.11
N THR A 300 -9.47 4.11 5.00
CA THR A 300 -10.90 4.40 5.04
C THR A 300 -11.63 3.34 5.86
N LYS A 301 -12.31 3.79 6.91
CA LYS A 301 -13.18 2.96 7.75
C LYS A 301 -14.56 2.85 7.10
N GLY A 302 -15.33 1.81 7.42
CA GLY A 302 -16.68 1.61 6.86
C GLY A 302 -16.76 0.55 5.77
N GLY A 303 -15.69 -0.20 5.55
CA GLY A 303 -15.68 -1.36 4.67
C GLY A 303 -15.55 -1.01 3.18
N VAL A 304 -15.98 -1.92 2.32
CA VAL A 304 -15.82 -1.85 0.86
C VAL A 304 -16.55 -0.64 0.29
N ARG A 305 -17.81 -0.41 0.69
CA ARG A 305 -18.64 0.69 0.18
C ARG A 305 -17.98 2.07 0.40
N ALA A 306 -17.49 2.36 1.60
CA ALA A 306 -16.85 3.64 1.89
C ALA A 306 -15.55 3.86 1.10
N ARG A 307 -14.81 2.78 0.82
CA ARG A 307 -13.65 2.82 -0.06
C ARG A 307 -14.04 3.12 -1.51
N SER A 308 -15.09 2.47 -2.02
CA SER A 308 -15.59 2.68 -3.38
C SER A 308 -16.11 4.09 -3.57
N GLU A 309 -16.81 4.67 -2.57
CA GLU A 309 -17.25 6.07 -2.60
C GLU A 309 -16.06 7.04 -2.69
N PHE A 310 -15.01 6.84 -1.89
CA PHE A 310 -13.79 7.63 -1.98
C PHE A 310 -13.14 7.52 -3.36
N VAL A 311 -13.00 6.30 -3.86
CA VAL A 311 -12.42 6.02 -5.19
C VAL A 311 -13.21 6.72 -6.29
N TYR A 312 -14.56 6.62 -6.26
CA TYR A 312 -15.42 7.30 -7.22
C TYR A 312 -15.19 8.83 -7.24
N LEU A 313 -15.26 9.47 -6.07
CA LEU A 313 -15.11 10.93 -5.96
C LEU A 313 -13.72 11.39 -6.39
N HIS A 314 -12.69 10.64 -6.03
CA HIS A 314 -11.31 10.91 -6.44
C HIS A 314 -11.12 10.77 -7.96
N LEU A 315 -11.58 9.69 -8.56
CA LEU A 315 -11.51 9.46 -9.99
C LEU A 315 -12.33 10.48 -10.78
N LYS A 316 -13.47 10.92 -10.22
CA LYS A 316 -14.30 11.96 -10.81
C LYS A 316 -13.55 13.30 -10.88
N GLN A 317 -12.85 13.70 -9.81
CA GLN A 317 -12.03 14.92 -9.79
C GLN A 317 -10.88 14.86 -10.81
N LEU A 318 -10.29 13.70 -11.03
CA LEU A 318 -9.22 13.48 -12.01
C LEU A 318 -9.73 13.23 -13.45
N GLY A 319 -11.05 13.12 -13.67
CA GLY A 319 -11.61 12.79 -14.98
C GLY A 319 -11.38 11.34 -15.43
N HIS A 320 -11.08 10.41 -14.50
CA HIS A 320 -10.65 9.04 -14.81
C HIS A 320 -11.70 7.95 -14.52
N VAL A 321 -12.96 8.30 -14.23
CA VAL A 321 -14.03 7.34 -13.95
C VAL A 321 -14.19 6.32 -15.10
N ARG A 322 -14.23 6.79 -16.35
CA ARG A 322 -14.39 5.92 -17.52
C ARG A 322 -13.22 4.94 -17.67
N LYS A 323 -12.00 5.42 -17.49
CA LYS A 323 -10.80 4.57 -17.55
C LYS A 323 -10.76 3.53 -16.43
N HIS A 324 -11.40 3.80 -15.29
CA HIS A 324 -11.55 2.83 -14.20
C HIS A 324 -12.45 1.66 -14.63
N PHE A 325 -13.55 1.91 -15.33
CA PHE A 325 -14.46 0.86 -15.78
C PHE A 325 -13.83 -0.12 -16.77
N GLU A 326 -12.80 0.27 -17.52
CA GLU A 326 -12.04 -0.64 -18.37
C GLU A 326 -11.35 -1.77 -17.54
N ARG A 327 -11.03 -1.47 -16.28
CA ARG A 327 -10.38 -2.40 -15.35
C ARG A 327 -11.35 -3.07 -14.39
N CYS A 328 -12.36 -2.35 -13.94
CA CYS A 328 -13.32 -2.73 -12.90
C CYS A 328 -14.74 -2.41 -13.36
N PRO A 329 -15.28 -3.11 -14.39
CA PRO A 329 -16.65 -2.89 -14.87
C PRO A 329 -17.69 -3.20 -13.80
N GLU A 330 -17.38 -4.05 -12.83
CA GLU A 330 -18.23 -4.39 -11.69
C GLU A 330 -18.58 -3.20 -10.79
N ASP A 331 -17.78 -2.14 -10.82
CA ASP A 331 -18.01 -0.93 -10.01
C ASP A 331 -19.02 0.04 -10.62
N GLU A 332 -19.49 -0.20 -11.85
CA GLU A 332 -20.35 0.74 -12.59
C GLU A 332 -21.65 1.05 -11.85
N LEU A 333 -22.32 0.04 -11.32
CA LEU A 333 -23.60 0.19 -10.61
C LEU A 333 -23.46 1.00 -9.32
N ILE A 334 -22.43 0.71 -8.52
CA ILE A 334 -22.19 1.43 -7.27
C ILE A 334 -21.74 2.87 -7.53
N PHE A 335 -20.96 3.11 -8.59
CA PHE A 335 -20.54 4.44 -8.99
C PHE A 335 -21.71 5.28 -9.50
N PHE A 336 -22.67 4.67 -10.22
CA PHE A 336 -23.89 5.36 -10.61
C PHE A 336 -24.72 5.81 -9.40
N GLU A 337 -24.79 4.98 -8.35
CA GLU A 337 -25.45 5.37 -7.11
C GLU A 337 -24.76 6.57 -6.46
N PHE A 338 -23.42 6.57 -6.37
CA PHE A 338 -22.67 7.71 -5.82
C PHE A 338 -22.82 8.98 -6.67
N GLN A 339 -22.87 8.83 -7.99
CA GLN A 339 -23.15 9.95 -8.89
C GLN A 339 -24.53 10.56 -8.62
N SER A 340 -25.55 9.74 -8.47
CA SER A 340 -26.90 10.16 -8.18
C SER A 340 -27.01 10.88 -6.83
N ASN A 341 -26.34 10.35 -5.80
CA ASN A 341 -26.30 10.97 -4.48
C ASN A 341 -25.63 12.35 -4.50
N LEU A 342 -24.52 12.48 -5.22
CA LEU A 342 -23.83 13.75 -5.38
C LEU A 342 -24.66 14.78 -6.17
N TYR A 343 -25.36 14.34 -7.22
CA TYR A 343 -26.27 15.19 -8.01
C TYR A 343 -27.44 15.67 -7.16
N ASN A 344 -28.08 14.77 -6.41
CA ASN A 344 -29.21 15.12 -5.52
C ASN A 344 -28.76 16.11 -4.44
N TYR A 345 -27.59 15.92 -3.83
CA TYR A 345 -27.02 16.86 -2.89
C TYR A 345 -26.81 18.25 -3.53
N THR A 346 -26.21 18.29 -4.72
CA THR A 346 -25.87 19.54 -5.43
C THR A 346 -27.12 20.31 -5.82
N SER A 347 -28.14 19.61 -6.31
CA SER A 347 -29.44 20.20 -6.66
C SER A 347 -30.15 20.77 -5.44
N SER A 348 -30.15 20.02 -4.35
CA SER A 348 -30.71 20.49 -3.07
C SER A 348 -29.94 21.70 -2.51
N LEU A 349 -28.61 21.70 -2.62
CA LEU A 349 -27.77 22.82 -2.19
C LEU A 349 -28.11 24.10 -2.96
N HIS A 350 -28.28 24.00 -4.30
CA HIS A 350 -28.70 25.14 -5.11
C HIS A 350 -30.06 25.66 -4.71
N LYS A 351 -31.07 24.77 -4.58
CA LYS A 351 -32.40 25.14 -4.13
C LYS A 351 -32.37 25.85 -2.76
N ASN A 352 -31.66 25.27 -1.80
CA ASN A 352 -31.54 25.83 -0.44
C ASN A 352 -30.82 27.18 -0.46
N TYR A 353 -29.82 27.38 -1.34
CA TYR A 353 -29.18 28.67 -1.52
C TYR A 353 -30.17 29.72 -2.01
N LEU A 354 -31.01 29.41 -3.03
CA LEU A 354 -32.03 30.32 -3.56
C LEU A 354 -33.08 30.66 -2.48
N ASP A 355 -33.56 29.66 -1.74
CA ASP A 355 -34.55 29.84 -0.67
C ASP A 355 -33.99 30.68 0.49
N CYS A 356 -32.67 30.60 0.77
CA CYS A 356 -32.01 31.37 1.83
C CYS A 356 -31.76 32.83 1.42
N TYR A 357 -31.05 33.07 0.31
CA TYR A 357 -30.51 34.39 -0.03
C TYR A 357 -31.31 35.14 -1.06
N ILE A 358 -32.00 34.47 -1.97
CA ILE A 358 -32.79 35.11 -3.04
C ILE A 358 -34.23 35.27 -2.64
N TYR A 359 -34.89 34.15 -2.30
CA TYR A 359 -36.32 34.18 -1.96
C TYR A 359 -36.60 34.52 -0.48
N LYS A 360 -35.55 34.44 0.38
CA LYS A 360 -35.64 34.76 1.83
C LYS A 360 -36.73 33.98 2.55
N LYS A 361 -36.99 32.75 2.15
CA LYS A 361 -38.02 31.88 2.75
C LYS A 361 -37.63 31.35 4.12
N MET A 362 -36.34 31.09 4.32
CA MET A 362 -35.80 30.49 5.53
C MET A 362 -34.47 31.13 5.91
N SER A 363 -34.21 31.22 7.23
CA SER A 363 -32.90 31.67 7.71
C SER A 363 -31.86 30.56 7.58
N LEU A 364 -30.58 30.92 7.38
CA LEU A 364 -29.49 29.95 7.22
C LEU A 364 -29.45 28.88 8.35
N LYS A 365 -29.77 29.26 9.56
CA LYS A 365 -29.78 28.36 10.72
C LYS A 365 -30.89 27.30 10.69
N ASP A 366 -31.93 27.53 9.89
CA ASP A 366 -33.10 26.65 9.81
C ASP A 366 -32.94 25.53 8.79
N PHE A 367 -31.88 25.61 7.93
CA PHE A 367 -31.55 24.56 6.98
C PHE A 367 -30.83 23.37 7.68
N PRO A 368 -30.90 22.14 7.14
CA PRO A 368 -30.16 20.99 7.64
C PRO A 368 -28.65 21.28 7.71
N ILE A 369 -28.00 20.79 8.77
CA ILE A 369 -26.57 21.02 9.05
C ILE A 369 -25.67 20.72 7.85
N LYS A 370 -25.99 19.66 7.09
CA LYS A 370 -25.20 19.25 5.91
C LYS A 370 -25.10 20.32 4.81
N TYR A 371 -26.05 21.30 4.77
CA TYR A 371 -26.03 22.34 3.75
C TYR A 371 -25.52 23.70 4.27
N ARG A 372 -25.72 24.03 5.56
CA ARG A 372 -25.47 25.38 6.11
C ARG A 372 -24.12 25.96 5.75
N ASN A 373 -23.06 25.20 5.96
CA ASN A 373 -21.69 25.64 5.70
C ASN A 373 -21.46 25.93 4.20
N ASN A 374 -21.99 25.08 3.31
CA ASN A 374 -21.80 25.23 1.89
C ASN A 374 -22.72 26.33 1.30
N ILE A 375 -23.91 26.54 1.83
CA ILE A 375 -24.76 27.70 1.50
C ILE A 375 -24.04 29.02 1.85
N TYR A 376 -23.42 29.08 3.04
CA TYR A 376 -22.66 30.27 3.46
C TYR A 376 -21.44 30.51 2.56
N LYS A 377 -20.67 29.47 2.24
CA LYS A 377 -19.51 29.58 1.35
C LYS A 377 -19.90 30.02 -0.07
N LEU A 378 -20.96 29.45 -0.63
CA LEU A 378 -21.50 29.88 -1.93
C LEU A 378 -21.90 31.34 -1.95
N HIS A 379 -22.48 31.85 -0.84
CA HIS A 379 -22.82 33.26 -0.74
C HIS A 379 -21.58 34.15 -0.65
N ASN A 380 -20.58 33.70 0.06
CA ASN A 380 -19.28 34.39 0.12
C ASN A 380 -18.62 34.47 -1.26
N ASP A 381 -18.61 33.36 -2.02
CA ASP A 381 -18.12 33.33 -3.40
C ASP A 381 -18.94 34.26 -4.31
N TYR A 382 -20.28 34.32 -4.11
CA TYR A 382 -21.11 35.29 -4.82
C TYR A 382 -20.68 36.73 -4.56
N LEU A 383 -20.51 37.10 -3.27
CA LEU A 383 -20.18 38.47 -2.88
C LEU A 383 -18.82 38.94 -3.44
N HIS A 384 -17.82 38.07 -3.40
CA HIS A 384 -16.44 38.43 -3.73
C HIS A 384 -16.03 38.14 -5.16
N VAL A 385 -16.69 37.20 -5.85
CA VAL A 385 -16.31 36.79 -7.21
C VAL A 385 -17.38 37.08 -8.21
N LEU A 386 -18.62 36.59 -8.01
CA LEU A 386 -19.67 36.67 -9.04
C LEU A 386 -20.34 38.06 -9.11
N LYS A 387 -20.61 38.68 -7.98
CA LYS A 387 -21.29 39.97 -7.92
C LYS A 387 -20.48 41.10 -8.56
N PRO A 388 -19.16 41.24 -8.37
CA PRO A 388 -18.35 42.20 -9.07
C PRO A 388 -18.39 42.07 -10.61
N GLU A 389 -18.57 40.81 -11.09
CA GLU A 389 -18.69 40.51 -12.53
C GLU A 389 -20.12 40.59 -13.06
N GLY A 390 -21.09 41.03 -12.27
CA GLY A 390 -22.50 41.08 -12.63
C GLY A 390 -23.17 39.72 -12.83
N LYS A 391 -22.57 38.64 -12.28
CA LYS A 391 -23.05 37.25 -12.40
C LYS A 391 -23.87 36.84 -11.18
N CYS A 392 -24.73 35.83 -11.34
CA CYS A 392 -25.50 35.22 -10.25
C CYS A 392 -25.06 33.77 -10.02
N VAL A 393 -25.45 33.21 -8.86
CA VAL A 393 -25.22 31.79 -8.56
C VAL A 393 -26.20 30.95 -9.38
N THR A 394 -25.66 30.21 -10.34
CA THR A 394 -26.41 29.27 -11.18
C THR A 394 -26.13 27.82 -10.73
N MET A 395 -26.94 26.89 -11.23
CA MET A 395 -26.67 25.45 -10.98
C MET A 395 -25.27 25.03 -11.43
N SER A 396 -24.78 25.59 -12.55
CA SER A 396 -23.42 25.32 -13.04
C SER A 396 -22.36 25.77 -12.03
N HIS A 397 -22.51 26.92 -11.40
CA HIS A 397 -21.62 27.38 -10.34
C HIS A 397 -21.63 26.47 -9.14
N VAL A 398 -22.81 25.99 -8.72
CA VAL A 398 -22.92 25.08 -7.57
C VAL A 398 -22.26 23.73 -7.89
N VAL A 399 -22.44 23.22 -9.11
CA VAL A 399 -21.74 21.99 -9.57
C VAL A 399 -20.21 22.18 -9.52
N GLN A 400 -19.71 23.31 -10.04
CA GLN A 400 -18.28 23.62 -10.01
C GLN A 400 -17.77 23.77 -8.58
N PHE A 401 -18.51 24.48 -7.72
CA PHE A 401 -18.19 24.61 -6.31
C PHE A 401 -18.07 23.26 -5.61
N VAL A 402 -19.07 22.37 -5.78
CA VAL A 402 -19.07 21.04 -5.16
C VAL A 402 -17.93 20.17 -5.70
N ASN A 403 -17.65 20.23 -7.01
CA ASN A 403 -16.54 19.46 -7.60
C ASN A 403 -15.16 19.93 -7.13
N ASN A 404 -15.00 21.21 -6.77
CA ASN A 404 -13.75 21.76 -6.25
C ASN A 404 -13.53 21.50 -4.75
N LEU A 405 -14.54 21.01 -4.03
CA LEU A 405 -14.35 20.58 -2.65
C LEU A 405 -13.47 19.34 -2.59
N SER A 406 -12.62 19.23 -1.55
CA SER A 406 -11.80 18.04 -1.34
C SER A 406 -12.67 16.78 -1.17
N VAL A 407 -12.19 15.64 -1.62
CA VAL A 407 -12.92 14.35 -1.50
C VAL A 407 -13.39 14.07 -0.07
N PRO A 408 -12.57 14.28 0.97
CA PRO A 408 -13.05 14.12 2.35
C PRO A 408 -14.21 15.05 2.72
N SER A 409 -14.20 16.29 2.20
CA SER A 409 -15.30 17.22 2.44
C SER A 409 -16.59 16.77 1.76
N GLN A 410 -16.47 16.23 0.53
CA GLN A 410 -17.62 15.67 -0.20
C GLN A 410 -18.21 14.47 0.56
N ILE A 411 -17.38 13.52 1.00
CA ILE A 411 -17.81 12.37 1.81
C ILE A 411 -18.48 12.81 3.10
N TYR A 412 -17.92 13.81 3.76
CA TYR A 412 -18.47 14.30 5.04
C TYR A 412 -19.91 14.75 4.90
N PHE A 413 -20.23 15.66 3.97
CA PHE A 413 -21.61 16.15 3.86
C PHE A 413 -22.58 15.15 3.17
N LEU A 414 -22.09 14.26 2.30
CA LEU A 414 -22.92 13.21 1.71
C LEU A 414 -23.39 12.20 2.78
N ASN A 415 -22.54 11.91 3.77
CA ASN A 415 -22.81 10.92 4.81
C ASN A 415 -23.37 11.51 6.12
N LEU A 416 -23.52 12.82 6.21
CA LEU A 416 -24.24 13.46 7.34
C LEU A 416 -25.70 13.05 7.31
N LYS A 417 -26.09 12.20 8.28
CA LYS A 417 -27.52 11.88 8.52
C LYS A 417 -28.24 13.16 8.89
N GLU A 418 -29.44 13.35 8.36
CA GLU A 418 -30.36 14.34 8.89
C GLU A 418 -30.73 13.86 10.29
N SER A 419 -30.30 14.60 11.32
CA SER A 419 -30.86 14.44 12.65
C SER A 419 -32.33 14.89 12.54
N THR A 420 -33.23 13.94 12.42
CA THR A 420 -34.64 14.12 12.73
C THR A 420 -34.69 14.38 14.23
N GLU A 421 -34.69 15.63 14.63
CA GLU A 421 -35.30 16.02 15.91
C GLU A 421 -36.82 15.77 15.75
N THR A 422 -37.24 14.52 15.87
CA THR A 422 -38.64 14.19 16.16
C THR A 422 -38.86 14.58 17.61
N ILE A 423 -39.60 15.65 17.78
CA ILE A 423 -40.39 15.88 18.99
C ILE A 423 -41.28 14.65 19.12
N GLU A 424 -41.00 13.80 20.11
CA GLU A 424 -41.87 12.68 20.49
C GLU A 424 -43.19 13.26 21.03
N THR A 425 -44.19 13.35 20.15
CA THR A 425 -45.57 13.27 20.56
C THR A 425 -45.98 11.81 20.41
N SER A 426 -46.19 11.19 21.56
CA SER A 426 -46.74 9.86 21.73
C SER A 426 -48.12 9.74 21.08
N GLU A 427 -48.23 9.05 19.93
CA GLU A 427 -49.50 8.44 19.51
C GLU A 427 -49.17 7.12 18.79
N THR A 428 -49.64 6.04 19.37
CA THR A 428 -49.72 4.68 18.87
C THR A 428 -50.53 4.61 17.59
N ILE A 429 -49.94 4.20 16.48
CA ILE A 429 -50.69 3.79 15.27
C ILE A 429 -50.08 2.52 14.68
N GLU A 430 -51.00 1.60 14.47
CA GLU A 430 -50.84 0.24 13.94
C GLU A 430 -50.24 0.18 12.56
N THR A 431 -49.51 -0.90 12.29
CA THR A 431 -48.88 -1.24 11.02
C THR A 431 -49.90 -1.61 9.91
N PRO A 432 -49.77 -1.12 8.68
CA PRO A 432 -50.36 -1.74 7.52
C PRO A 432 -49.34 -2.48 6.66
N ILE A 433 -49.74 -3.65 6.26
CA ILE A 433 -49.12 -4.59 5.32
C ILE A 433 -48.99 -3.95 3.93
N VAL A 434 -47.78 -3.97 3.36
CA VAL A 434 -47.50 -3.46 2.00
C VAL A 434 -47.53 -4.61 0.97
N PRO A 435 -48.30 -4.51 -0.13
CA PRO A 435 -48.22 -5.46 -1.23
C PRO A 435 -47.11 -5.11 -2.20
N LYS A 436 -46.33 -6.12 -2.60
CA LYS A 436 -45.34 -6.04 -3.70
C LYS A 436 -46.00 -5.65 -5.01
N LYS A 437 -45.64 -4.52 -5.59
CA LYS A 437 -45.88 -4.21 -6.99
C LYS A 437 -44.58 -4.14 -7.77
N ILE A 438 -44.47 -5.00 -8.75
CA ILE A 438 -43.45 -5.05 -9.80
C ILE A 438 -43.74 -3.88 -10.75
N PHE A 439 -42.82 -2.94 -10.87
CA PHE A 439 -42.82 -1.93 -11.92
C PHE A 439 -41.72 -2.23 -12.93
N SER A 440 -42.15 -2.54 -14.15
CA SER A 440 -41.31 -2.55 -15.34
C SER A 440 -41.01 -1.14 -15.77
N SER A 441 -39.74 -0.77 -15.83
CA SER A 441 -39.25 0.53 -16.31
C SER A 441 -39.04 0.50 -17.83
N PRO A 442 -39.35 1.60 -18.57
CA PRO A 442 -39.04 1.70 -19.98
C PRO A 442 -37.53 1.96 -20.20
N PRO A 443 -37.00 1.65 -21.40
CA PRO A 443 -35.57 1.82 -21.68
C PRO A 443 -35.18 3.30 -21.77
N LEU A 444 -34.13 3.67 -21.02
CA LEU A 444 -33.54 4.98 -21.01
C LEU A 444 -32.63 5.16 -22.24
N THR A 445 -32.94 6.17 -23.06
CA THR A 445 -32.06 6.71 -24.11
C THR A 445 -30.80 7.34 -23.50
N PRO A 446 -29.62 7.20 -24.14
CA PRO A 446 -28.38 7.78 -23.62
C PRO A 446 -28.42 9.30 -23.75
N LEU A 447 -28.35 9.99 -22.63
CA LEU A 447 -28.08 11.44 -22.58
C LEU A 447 -26.62 11.67 -22.97
N THR A 448 -26.41 12.23 -24.15
CA THR A 448 -25.10 12.70 -24.63
C THR A 448 -24.67 13.91 -23.81
N LEU A 449 -23.78 13.69 -22.86
CA LEU A 449 -23.09 14.78 -22.16
C LEU A 449 -21.96 15.30 -23.05
N GLN A 450 -22.07 16.55 -23.49
CA GLN A 450 -20.98 17.30 -24.13
C GLN A 450 -19.81 17.42 -23.15
N LEU A 451 -18.70 16.79 -23.51
CA LEU A 451 -17.44 16.83 -22.77
C LEU A 451 -16.69 18.11 -23.15
N THR A 452 -16.20 18.83 -22.16
CA THR A 452 -15.20 19.88 -22.28
C THR A 452 -13.86 19.31 -22.82
N PRO A 453 -13.01 20.13 -23.48
CA PRO A 453 -11.92 19.64 -24.32
C PRO A 453 -10.83 18.90 -23.55
N GLU A 454 -10.37 17.85 -24.18
CA GLU A 454 -9.31 16.94 -23.77
C GLU A 454 -7.97 17.67 -23.55
N TYR A 455 -7.43 17.56 -22.36
CA TYR A 455 -5.98 17.66 -22.15
C TYR A 455 -5.37 16.32 -22.51
N SER A 456 -4.64 16.29 -23.59
CA SER A 456 -3.85 15.14 -24.04
C SER A 456 -2.78 14.79 -23.00
N PRO A 457 -2.76 13.56 -22.43
CA PRO A 457 -1.64 13.13 -21.62
C PRO A 457 -0.50 12.71 -22.54
N LEU A 458 0.71 13.14 -22.21
CA LEU A 458 1.93 12.63 -22.79
C LEU A 458 1.96 11.09 -22.65
N GLU A 459 1.88 10.40 -23.77
CA GLU A 459 2.08 8.95 -23.87
C GLU A 459 3.52 8.63 -23.43
N ILE A 460 3.65 8.09 -22.23
CA ILE A 460 4.88 7.41 -21.83
C ILE A 460 4.81 6.00 -22.45
N LYS A 461 5.42 5.83 -23.62
CA LYS A 461 5.69 4.53 -24.20
C LYS A 461 6.63 3.76 -23.25
N CYS A 462 6.15 2.65 -22.73
CA CYS A 462 7.03 1.66 -22.12
C CYS A 462 8.01 1.19 -23.19
N PRO A 463 9.33 1.20 -22.95
CA PRO A 463 10.27 0.57 -23.88
C PRO A 463 10.00 -0.94 -23.87
N ASN A 464 9.70 -1.49 -25.05
CA ASN A 464 9.68 -2.93 -25.31
C ASN A 464 11.02 -3.52 -24.85
N ALA A 465 10.94 -4.52 -23.97
CA ALA A 465 12.06 -5.38 -23.70
C ALA A 465 12.30 -6.29 -24.93
N PRO A 466 13.56 -6.56 -25.31
CA PRO A 466 13.91 -7.60 -26.27
C PRO A 466 13.67 -8.99 -25.69
#